data_6c1b40d135920804cc14ebecb179a443
#
_entry.id   6c1b40d135920804cc14ebecb179a443
#
_cell.length_a   1.000
_cell.length_b   1.000
_cell.length_c   1.000
_cell.angle_alpha   90.00
_cell.angle_beta   90.00
_cell.angle_gamma   90.00
#
_symmetry.space_group_name_H-M   'P 1'
#
loop_
_entity.id
_entity.type
_entity.pdbx_description
1 polymer ?
#
loop_
_entity_poly.entity_id
_entity_poly.type
_entity_poly.pdbx_seq_one_letter_code
_entity_poly.pdbx_strand_id
1 'polypeptide(L)'
;MSTPLRSTPLVAPGHTRPITHLSFSPIQDDSSFLLVSSCKDGNPMLREWTGDWIGTFLGHKGAVWSTKLSLDGSRAASGSADFTAKVWDTYSGNCLHSFPHNHIVRSVALSPQATHLLTGGQEKKIRIFDLNRPDAEPEYLFDSGLLSHDGTIKSVVWVGDHTGVTAGDDGKVKWWDLRSRELTKTIAYSDPITSMELSLPTQRLVVTSGKNVEFIPALPHSGHNTHSLTLRYAPSSASIHPILQDRFVTGSMSDEWVRVHSINGEERDVLKGHHGPVHCVEFSPDGEMYASGSEDGTIRLWQTTPGKTYGLWQGTSTNGH
;
A
#
# COMPACT_ATOMS: atom_id res chain seq x y z
N MET A 1 -12.62 22.62 -30.69
CA MET A 1 -11.66 21.89 -29.80
C MET A 1 -12.41 21.66 -28.52
N SER A 2 -12.78 20.43 -28.19
CA SER A 2 -13.41 20.10 -26.92
C SER A 2 -12.38 20.33 -25.81
N THR A 3 -12.74 21.14 -24.81
CA THR A 3 -11.94 21.26 -23.57
C THR A 3 -11.69 19.87 -23.01
N PRO A 4 -10.44 19.53 -22.65
CA PRO A 4 -10.17 18.24 -22.03
C PRO A 4 -11.00 18.11 -20.75
N LEU A 5 -11.72 17.01 -20.61
CA LEU A 5 -12.50 16.70 -19.42
C LEU A 5 -11.53 16.65 -18.23
N ARG A 6 -11.69 17.56 -17.28
CA ARG A 6 -10.90 17.54 -16.05
C ARG A 6 -11.38 16.39 -15.16
N SER A 7 -10.44 15.57 -14.69
CA SER A 7 -10.72 14.57 -13.67
C SER A 7 -11.08 15.29 -12.36
N THR A 8 -12.33 15.15 -11.93
CA THR A 8 -12.76 15.61 -10.61
C THR A 8 -12.75 14.40 -9.67
N PRO A 9 -11.94 14.41 -8.59
CA PRO A 9 -11.88 13.27 -7.70
C PRO A 9 -13.14 13.19 -6.83
N LEU A 10 -13.50 11.96 -6.46
CA LEU A 10 -14.36 11.74 -5.30
C LEU A 10 -13.53 11.86 -4.03
N VAL A 11 -14.09 12.54 -3.03
CA VAL A 11 -13.44 12.70 -1.73
C VAL A 11 -14.08 11.73 -0.74
N ALA A 12 -13.28 10.85 -0.15
CA ALA A 12 -13.70 9.97 0.91
C ALA A 12 -13.23 10.54 2.27
N PRO A 13 -14.10 11.26 2.99
CA PRO A 13 -13.77 11.90 4.26
C PRO A 13 -13.83 10.90 5.43
N GLY A 14 -13.47 11.37 6.64
CA GLY A 14 -13.66 10.61 7.88
C GLY A 14 -12.43 10.61 8.77
N HIS A 15 -11.24 10.56 8.20
CA HIS A 15 -10.02 10.70 8.97
C HIS A 15 -9.80 12.14 9.42
N THR A 16 -9.18 12.29 10.58
CA THR A 16 -8.93 13.60 11.22
C THR A 16 -7.45 14.00 11.20
N ARG A 17 -6.59 13.13 10.71
CA ARG A 17 -5.14 13.30 10.65
C ARG A 17 -4.59 12.73 9.33
N PRO A 18 -3.29 12.93 9.04
CA PRO A 18 -2.65 12.41 7.82
C PRO A 18 -2.92 10.94 7.53
N ILE A 19 -3.26 10.66 6.28
CA ILE A 19 -3.33 9.31 5.75
C ILE A 19 -1.90 8.80 5.53
N THR A 20 -1.59 7.64 6.08
CA THR A 20 -0.24 7.05 6.04
C THR A 20 -0.10 5.96 5.00
N HIS A 21 -1.18 5.23 4.71
CA HIS A 21 -1.19 4.13 3.77
C HIS A 21 -2.60 3.84 3.25
N LEU A 22 -2.68 3.34 2.04
CA LEU A 22 -3.89 2.84 1.38
C LEU A 22 -3.64 1.43 0.88
N SER A 23 -4.67 0.59 0.85
CA SER A 23 -4.60 -0.71 0.20
C SER A 23 -5.96 -1.15 -0.30
N PHE A 24 -6.01 -1.57 -1.57
CA PHE A 24 -7.17 -2.27 -2.11
C PHE A 24 -7.08 -3.78 -1.87
N SER A 25 -8.24 -4.43 -1.68
CA SER A 25 -8.32 -5.88 -1.81
C SER A 25 -8.24 -6.28 -3.28
N PRO A 26 -7.95 -7.55 -3.61
CA PRO A 26 -8.24 -8.09 -4.94
C PRO A 26 -9.73 -7.99 -5.26
N ILE A 27 -10.07 -8.13 -6.55
CA ILE A 27 -11.46 -8.25 -7.00
C ILE A 27 -12.03 -9.54 -6.43
N GLN A 28 -13.19 -9.45 -5.79
CA GLN A 28 -13.93 -10.56 -5.23
C GLN A 28 -14.83 -11.21 -6.30
N ASP A 29 -15.42 -12.37 -5.99
CA ASP A 29 -16.28 -13.13 -6.92
C ASP A 29 -17.49 -12.34 -7.44
N ASP A 30 -17.98 -11.39 -6.65
CA ASP A 30 -19.08 -10.47 -7.01
C ASP A 30 -18.63 -9.23 -7.78
N SER A 31 -17.37 -9.21 -8.23
CA SER A 31 -16.71 -8.09 -8.90
C SER A 31 -16.53 -6.84 -8.03
N SER A 32 -16.77 -6.91 -6.74
CA SER A 32 -16.48 -5.85 -5.78
C SER A 32 -15.03 -5.93 -5.28
N PHE A 33 -14.57 -4.86 -4.68
CA PHE A 33 -13.32 -4.82 -3.94
C PHE A 33 -13.39 -3.74 -2.85
N LEU A 34 -12.54 -3.88 -1.85
CA LEU A 34 -12.53 -3.03 -0.68
C LEU A 34 -11.30 -2.13 -0.68
N LEU A 35 -11.43 -0.96 -0.07
CA LEU A 35 -10.34 -0.05 0.22
C LEU A 35 -10.15 0.06 1.73
N VAL A 36 -8.95 -0.19 2.21
CA VAL A 36 -8.57 0.07 3.60
C VAL A 36 -7.56 1.20 3.66
N SER A 37 -7.72 2.06 4.66
CA SER A 37 -6.85 3.21 4.89
C SER A 37 -6.28 3.22 6.30
N SER A 38 -5.01 3.61 6.41
CA SER A 38 -4.31 3.87 7.67
C SER A 38 -4.16 5.35 7.89
N CYS A 39 -4.23 5.77 9.14
CA CYS A 39 -4.15 7.18 9.50
C CYS A 39 -3.40 7.40 10.81
N LYS A 40 -2.81 8.59 10.96
CA LYS A 40 -2.17 9.02 12.22
C LYS A 40 -3.19 9.26 13.34
N ASP A 41 -4.51 9.21 13.07
CA ASP A 41 -5.55 9.28 14.11
C ASP A 41 -5.72 7.99 14.93
N GLY A 42 -5.07 6.89 14.49
CA GLY A 42 -5.10 5.61 15.19
C GLY A 42 -6.24 4.68 14.73
N ASN A 43 -7.07 5.11 13.79
CA ASN A 43 -8.29 4.42 13.41
C ASN A 43 -8.26 4.01 11.92
N PRO A 44 -7.82 2.80 11.57
CA PRO A 44 -7.95 2.34 10.19
C PRO A 44 -9.42 2.28 9.78
N MET A 45 -9.71 2.65 8.54
CA MET A 45 -11.07 2.64 8.01
C MET A 45 -11.19 1.69 6.83
N LEU A 46 -12.30 0.95 6.79
CA LEU A 46 -12.70 0.10 5.70
C LEU A 46 -13.78 0.79 4.87
N ARG A 47 -13.65 0.73 3.56
CA ARG A 47 -14.56 1.36 2.59
C ARG A 47 -14.85 0.40 1.45
N GLU A 48 -16.01 0.60 0.84
CA GLU A 48 -16.28 0.05 -0.47
C GLU A 48 -15.41 0.73 -1.54
N TRP A 49 -15.31 0.10 -2.71
CA TRP A 49 -14.59 0.66 -3.85
C TRP A 49 -15.14 2.02 -4.31
N THR A 50 -16.42 2.31 -3.99
CA THR A 50 -17.06 3.60 -4.22
C THR A 50 -16.51 4.74 -3.36
N GLY A 51 -15.75 4.41 -2.31
CA GLY A 51 -15.28 5.33 -1.27
C GLY A 51 -16.24 5.43 -0.07
N ASP A 52 -17.40 4.77 -0.14
CA ASP A 52 -18.38 4.76 0.95
C ASP A 52 -17.83 4.03 2.18
N TRP A 53 -18.05 4.61 3.34
CA TRP A 53 -17.57 4.07 4.60
C TRP A 53 -18.36 2.82 5.01
N ILE A 54 -17.66 1.73 5.32
CA ILE A 54 -18.22 0.49 5.88
C ILE A 54 -18.04 0.47 7.39
N GLY A 55 -16.79 0.71 7.86
CA GLY A 55 -16.49 0.62 9.27
C GLY A 55 -15.13 1.18 9.64
N THR A 56 -14.90 1.26 10.94
CA THR A 56 -13.64 1.73 11.53
C THR A 56 -13.12 0.71 12.53
N PHE A 57 -11.87 0.31 12.40
CA PHE A 57 -11.22 -0.59 13.34
C PHE A 57 -10.74 0.18 14.56
N LEU A 58 -11.41 -0.01 15.69
CA LEU A 58 -11.14 0.71 16.94
C LEU A 58 -10.27 -0.12 17.88
N GLY A 59 -9.17 0.46 18.40
CA GLY A 59 -8.35 -0.22 19.41
C GLY A 59 -6.86 0.06 19.38
N HIS A 60 -6.33 0.73 18.36
CA HIS A 60 -4.98 1.27 18.43
C HIS A 60 -4.94 2.54 19.28
N LYS A 61 -3.82 2.72 20.00
CA LYS A 61 -3.57 3.88 20.86
C LYS A 61 -2.53 4.85 20.29
N GLY A 62 -2.11 4.61 19.05
CA GLY A 62 -1.10 5.41 18.33
C GLY A 62 -1.36 5.43 16.84
N ALA A 63 -0.60 6.25 16.13
CA ALA A 63 -0.68 6.38 14.69
C ALA A 63 -0.57 5.01 14.00
N VAL A 64 -1.48 4.70 13.08
CA VAL A 64 -1.42 3.49 12.25
C VAL A 64 -0.63 3.82 10.99
N TRP A 65 0.39 3.01 10.70
CA TRP A 65 1.31 3.26 9.60
C TRP A 65 1.01 2.42 8.37
N SER A 66 0.44 1.25 8.53
CA SER A 66 0.09 0.35 7.44
C SER A 66 -1.13 -0.46 7.83
N THR A 67 -2.01 -0.67 6.88
CA THR A 67 -3.12 -1.64 6.98
C THR A 67 -3.23 -2.37 5.65
N LYS A 68 -3.37 -3.69 5.70
CA LYS A 68 -3.53 -4.58 4.53
C LYS A 68 -4.73 -5.49 4.74
N LEU A 69 -5.42 -5.79 3.64
CA LEU A 69 -6.50 -6.78 3.60
C LEU A 69 -5.96 -8.16 3.20
N SER A 70 -6.62 -9.22 3.67
CA SER A 70 -6.44 -10.56 3.11
C SER A 70 -6.97 -10.65 1.68
N LEU A 71 -6.54 -11.67 0.94
CA LEU A 71 -6.95 -11.83 -0.46
C LEU A 71 -8.47 -11.99 -0.62
N ASP A 72 -9.12 -12.63 0.36
CA ASP A 72 -10.58 -12.84 0.41
C ASP A 72 -11.33 -11.66 1.06
N GLY A 73 -10.63 -10.62 1.50
CA GLY A 73 -11.22 -9.46 2.17
C GLY A 73 -11.77 -9.71 3.57
N SER A 74 -11.72 -10.95 4.09
CA SER A 74 -12.33 -11.31 5.38
C SER A 74 -11.57 -10.83 6.60
N ARG A 75 -10.27 -10.55 6.45
CA ARG A 75 -9.37 -10.08 7.51
C ARG A 75 -8.62 -8.83 7.09
N ALA A 76 -8.31 -8.00 8.07
CA ALA A 76 -7.38 -6.90 7.92
C ALA A 76 -6.25 -7.04 8.95
N ALA A 77 -5.06 -6.57 8.60
CA ALA A 77 -3.94 -6.44 9.54
C ALA A 77 -3.46 -4.99 9.56
N SER A 78 -3.07 -4.50 10.73
CA SER A 78 -2.56 -3.13 10.91
C SER A 78 -1.31 -3.08 11.77
N GLY A 79 -0.41 -2.14 11.47
CA GLY A 79 0.81 -1.86 12.25
C GLY A 79 0.81 -0.44 12.77
N SER A 80 1.17 -0.25 14.05
CA SER A 80 0.99 1.03 14.72
C SER A 80 2.20 1.49 15.53
N ALA A 81 2.19 2.79 15.81
CA ALA A 81 3.10 3.46 16.72
C ALA A 81 2.84 3.13 18.21
N ASP A 82 1.74 2.45 18.51
CA ASP A 82 1.47 1.91 19.85
C ASP A 82 2.25 0.62 20.15
N PHE A 83 3.16 0.24 19.27
CA PHE A 83 4.01 -0.95 19.35
C PHE A 83 3.22 -2.27 19.24
N THR A 84 2.09 -2.22 18.54
CA THR A 84 1.33 -3.43 18.26
C THR A 84 1.08 -3.61 16.76
N ALA A 85 1.04 -4.86 16.33
CA ALA A 85 0.34 -5.28 15.13
C ALA A 85 -0.98 -5.93 15.53
N LYS A 86 -2.06 -5.62 14.82
CA LYS A 86 -3.39 -6.18 15.10
C LYS A 86 -3.97 -6.83 13.87
N VAL A 87 -4.77 -7.88 14.09
CA VAL A 87 -5.57 -8.55 13.07
C VAL A 87 -7.03 -8.37 13.41
N TRP A 88 -7.83 -8.05 12.41
CA TRP A 88 -9.22 -7.66 12.53
C TRP A 88 -10.10 -8.55 11.66
N ASP A 89 -11.29 -8.81 12.12
CA ASP A 89 -12.38 -9.33 11.31
C ASP A 89 -13.07 -8.18 10.58
N THR A 90 -13.15 -8.24 9.26
CA THR A 90 -13.67 -7.13 8.45
C THR A 90 -15.19 -7.01 8.50
N TYR A 91 -15.91 -8.10 8.80
CA TYR A 91 -17.37 -8.10 8.90
C TYR A 91 -17.87 -7.48 10.20
N SER A 92 -17.21 -7.83 11.31
CA SER A 92 -17.62 -7.37 12.63
C SER A 92 -16.84 -6.14 13.12
N GLY A 93 -15.67 -5.85 12.53
CA GLY A 93 -14.73 -4.83 12.99
C GLY A 93 -13.97 -5.21 14.27
N ASN A 94 -14.16 -6.42 14.78
CA ASN A 94 -13.52 -6.87 16.01
C ASN A 94 -12.02 -7.16 15.85
N CYS A 95 -11.24 -6.80 16.87
CA CYS A 95 -9.83 -7.19 16.94
C CYS A 95 -9.75 -8.68 17.30
N LEU A 96 -9.25 -9.51 16.38
CA LEU A 96 -9.05 -10.94 16.60
C LEU A 96 -7.78 -11.21 17.40
N HIS A 97 -6.68 -10.54 17.04
CA HIS A 97 -5.37 -10.73 17.66
C HIS A 97 -4.62 -9.42 17.81
N SER A 98 -3.79 -9.31 18.85
CA SER A 98 -2.93 -8.16 19.09
C SER A 98 -1.53 -8.67 19.48
N PHE A 99 -0.54 -8.39 18.63
CA PHE A 99 0.83 -8.85 18.76
C PHE A 99 1.73 -7.71 19.23
N PRO A 100 2.31 -7.78 20.44
CA PRO A 100 3.19 -6.74 20.96
C PRO A 100 4.56 -6.79 20.29
N HIS A 101 5.14 -5.62 20.11
CA HIS A 101 6.49 -5.37 19.61
C HIS A 101 7.24 -4.48 20.60
N ASN A 102 8.56 -4.39 20.47
CA ASN A 102 9.37 -3.51 21.32
C ASN A 102 9.46 -2.08 20.76
N HIS A 103 8.99 -1.87 19.53
CA HIS A 103 9.00 -0.56 18.88
C HIS A 103 7.89 -0.45 17.82
N ILE A 104 7.80 0.73 17.17
CA ILE A 104 6.81 1.04 16.13
C ILE A 104 6.80 -0.03 15.03
N VAL A 105 5.61 -0.56 14.73
CA VAL A 105 5.35 -1.41 13.58
C VAL A 105 4.99 -0.54 12.38
N ARG A 106 5.84 -0.57 11.35
CA ARG A 106 5.69 0.30 10.17
C ARG A 106 4.94 -0.33 9.03
N SER A 107 5.02 -1.66 8.91
CA SER A 107 4.40 -2.39 7.81
C SER A 107 3.99 -3.78 8.23
N VAL A 108 2.91 -4.26 7.63
CA VAL A 108 2.33 -5.58 7.85
C VAL A 108 1.94 -6.21 6.51
N ALA A 109 1.99 -7.54 6.44
CA ALA A 109 1.48 -8.31 5.30
C ALA A 109 0.88 -9.64 5.78
N LEU A 110 -0.29 -9.97 5.27
CA LEU A 110 -0.93 -11.27 5.49
C LEU A 110 -0.44 -12.28 4.44
N SER A 111 -0.31 -13.54 4.85
CA SER A 111 -0.12 -14.63 3.89
C SER A 111 -1.35 -14.77 2.98
N PRO A 112 -1.24 -15.39 1.79
CA PRO A 112 -2.37 -15.56 0.88
C PRO A 112 -3.61 -16.21 1.51
N GLN A 113 -3.41 -17.18 2.41
CA GLN A 113 -4.48 -17.87 3.12
C GLN A 113 -4.86 -17.19 4.44
N ALA A 114 -4.31 -16.01 4.74
CA ALA A 114 -4.48 -15.29 5.99
C ALA A 114 -4.22 -16.13 7.26
N THR A 115 -3.28 -17.08 7.17
CA THR A 115 -2.85 -17.94 8.28
C THR A 115 -1.64 -17.41 9.02
N HIS A 116 -0.88 -16.50 8.39
CA HIS A 116 0.31 -15.91 8.98
C HIS A 116 0.32 -14.41 8.76
N LEU A 117 0.98 -13.71 9.68
CA LEU A 117 1.21 -12.27 9.62
C LEU A 117 2.72 -11.99 9.62
N LEU A 118 3.18 -11.24 8.62
CA LEU A 118 4.53 -10.72 8.53
C LEU A 118 4.55 -9.27 9.01
N THR A 119 5.50 -8.90 9.85
CA THR A 119 5.61 -7.54 10.38
C THR A 119 7.04 -7.02 10.30
N GLY A 120 7.17 -5.70 10.10
CA GLY A 120 8.44 -4.99 10.11
C GLY A 120 8.30 -3.57 10.62
N GLY A 121 9.39 -3.01 11.12
CA GLY A 121 9.36 -1.66 11.67
C GLY A 121 10.70 -1.17 12.22
N GLN A 122 10.63 -0.31 13.23
CA GLN A 122 11.81 0.32 13.82
C GLN A 122 12.69 -0.64 14.64
N GLU A 123 12.20 -1.83 14.97
CA GLU A 123 13.04 -2.87 15.56
C GLU A 123 14.10 -3.41 14.61
N LYS A 124 13.98 -3.13 13.30
CA LYS A 124 14.86 -3.66 12.24
C LYS A 124 14.81 -5.18 12.11
N LYS A 125 13.79 -5.80 12.71
CA LYS A 125 13.54 -7.24 12.70
C LYS A 125 12.26 -7.52 11.95
N ILE A 126 12.25 -8.64 11.24
CA ILE A 126 11.05 -9.18 10.63
C ILE A 126 10.53 -10.27 11.55
N ARG A 127 9.24 -10.21 11.89
CA ARG A 127 8.56 -11.23 12.69
C ARG A 127 7.48 -11.89 11.86
N ILE A 128 7.33 -13.20 12.04
CA ILE A 128 6.27 -14.01 11.45
C ILE A 128 5.43 -14.56 12.60
N PHE A 129 4.14 -14.30 12.58
CA PHE A 129 3.17 -14.80 13.55
C PHE A 129 2.26 -15.82 12.89
N ASP A 130 2.04 -16.96 13.54
CA ASP A 130 1.03 -17.94 13.14
C ASP A 130 -0.33 -17.54 13.74
N LEU A 131 -1.28 -17.18 12.89
CA LEU A 131 -2.61 -16.73 13.31
C LEU A 131 -3.50 -17.86 13.83
N ASN A 132 -3.14 -19.12 13.56
CA ASN A 132 -3.82 -20.27 14.14
C ASN A 132 -3.30 -20.59 15.55
N ARG A 133 -2.13 -20.06 15.92
CA ARG A 133 -1.51 -20.21 17.24
C ARG A 133 -1.00 -18.84 17.72
N PRO A 134 -1.91 -17.90 17.99
CA PRO A 134 -1.54 -16.49 18.27
C PRO A 134 -0.70 -16.32 19.55
N ASP A 135 -0.75 -17.26 20.47
CA ASP A 135 0.04 -17.25 21.71
C ASP A 135 1.45 -17.85 21.54
N ALA A 136 1.78 -18.39 20.36
CA ALA A 136 3.10 -18.89 20.09
C ALA A 136 4.10 -17.73 19.90
N GLU A 137 5.35 -17.98 20.30
CA GLU A 137 6.42 -17.00 20.05
C GLU A 137 6.60 -16.74 18.55
N PRO A 138 6.82 -15.49 18.13
CA PRO A 138 7.03 -15.17 16.73
C PRO A 138 8.32 -15.77 16.22
N GLU A 139 8.30 -16.16 14.95
CA GLU A 139 9.50 -16.53 14.22
C GLU A 139 10.18 -15.27 13.67
N TYR A 140 11.50 -15.35 13.49
CA TYR A 140 12.30 -14.22 13.04
C TYR A 140 13.09 -14.57 11.76
N LEU A 141 13.24 -13.56 10.90
CA LEU A 141 14.15 -13.63 9.75
C LEU A 141 15.38 -12.77 10.02
N PHE A 142 16.55 -13.34 9.89
CA PHE A 142 17.82 -12.65 10.14
C PHE A 142 18.72 -12.71 8.90
N ASP A 143 19.38 -11.61 8.57
CA ASP A 143 20.43 -11.57 7.55
C ASP A 143 21.78 -11.94 8.17
N SER A 144 22.25 -11.07 9.07
CA SER A 144 23.50 -11.29 9.79
C SER A 144 23.32 -10.91 11.26
N GLY A 145 23.67 -11.82 12.14
CA GLY A 145 23.47 -11.61 13.57
C GLY A 145 22.00 -11.64 13.99
N LEU A 146 21.52 -10.59 14.67
CA LEU A 146 20.15 -10.53 15.26
C LEU A 146 19.21 -9.56 14.52
N LEU A 147 19.62 -9.02 13.37
CA LEU A 147 18.86 -8.03 12.63
C LEU A 147 18.54 -8.51 11.21
N SER A 148 17.39 -8.10 10.70
CA SER A 148 16.99 -8.36 9.30
C SER A 148 17.45 -7.23 8.37
N HIS A 149 17.48 -6.00 8.86
CA HIS A 149 17.92 -4.78 8.17
C HIS A 149 18.80 -3.92 9.07
N ASP A 150 19.64 -3.08 8.45
CA ASP A 150 20.45 -2.10 9.18
C ASP A 150 19.66 -0.82 9.53
N GLY A 151 18.57 -0.57 8.81
CA GLY A 151 17.63 0.55 8.98
C GLY A 151 16.23 0.11 9.37
N THR A 152 15.34 1.10 9.58
CA THR A 152 13.91 0.85 9.79
C THR A 152 13.31 0.14 8.59
N ILE A 153 12.57 -0.93 8.82
CA ILE A 153 11.83 -1.62 7.76
C ILE A 153 10.58 -0.78 7.46
N LYS A 154 10.48 -0.28 6.22
CA LYS A 154 9.38 0.59 5.76
C LYS A 154 8.23 -0.20 5.15
N SER A 155 8.56 -1.24 4.40
CA SER A 155 7.56 -2.06 3.72
C SER A 155 7.89 -3.53 3.87
N VAL A 156 6.85 -4.32 4.08
CA VAL A 156 6.90 -5.77 3.99
C VAL A 156 5.76 -6.21 3.07
N VAL A 157 6.02 -7.18 2.21
CA VAL A 157 5.01 -7.79 1.34
C VAL A 157 5.18 -9.30 1.32
N TRP A 158 4.07 -10.00 1.20
CA TRP A 158 4.04 -11.45 1.03
C TRP A 158 3.83 -11.76 -0.44
N VAL A 159 4.71 -12.57 -1.04
CA VAL A 159 4.69 -12.91 -2.47
C VAL A 159 4.53 -14.42 -2.62
N GLY A 160 3.47 -14.84 -3.31
CA GLY A 160 3.16 -16.26 -3.45
C GLY A 160 3.01 -16.96 -2.11
N ASP A 161 3.38 -18.23 -2.03
CA ASP A 161 3.14 -19.03 -0.83
C ASP A 161 4.24 -18.87 0.24
N HIS A 162 5.49 -18.68 -0.18
CA HIS A 162 6.64 -18.82 0.72
C HIS A 162 7.70 -17.72 0.57
N THR A 163 7.41 -16.64 -0.12
CA THR A 163 8.38 -15.56 -0.30
C THR A 163 7.92 -14.31 0.43
N GLY A 164 8.75 -13.79 1.33
CA GLY A 164 8.61 -12.46 1.88
C GLY A 164 9.56 -11.48 1.18
N VAL A 165 9.12 -10.25 0.95
CA VAL A 165 10.02 -9.18 0.47
C VAL A 165 9.91 -8.00 1.40
N THR A 166 11.06 -7.43 1.75
CA THR A 166 11.16 -6.33 2.71
C THR A 166 12.03 -5.22 2.17
N ALA A 167 11.71 -3.99 2.54
CA ALA A 167 12.43 -2.80 2.14
C ALA A 167 12.59 -1.83 3.32
N GLY A 168 13.74 -1.16 3.40
CA GLY A 168 14.05 -0.33 4.56
C GLY A 168 14.81 0.96 4.27
N ASP A 169 15.00 1.72 5.35
CA ASP A 169 15.79 2.96 5.36
C ASP A 169 17.29 2.72 5.07
N ASP A 170 17.74 1.46 5.14
CA ASP A 170 19.10 1.06 4.75
C ASP A 170 19.30 1.01 3.23
N GLY A 171 18.30 1.39 2.45
CA GLY A 171 18.35 1.36 1.00
C GLY A 171 18.38 -0.04 0.41
N LYS A 172 17.95 -1.05 1.15
CA LYS A 172 17.98 -2.44 0.69
C LYS A 172 16.57 -2.98 0.50
N VAL A 173 16.37 -3.74 -0.59
CA VAL A 173 15.22 -4.61 -0.81
C VAL A 173 15.71 -6.05 -0.71
N LYS A 174 15.10 -6.85 0.16
CA LYS A 174 15.53 -8.20 0.51
C LYS A 174 14.40 -9.20 0.28
N TRP A 175 14.73 -10.34 -0.35
CA TRP A 175 13.85 -11.48 -0.54
C TRP A 175 14.21 -12.59 0.42
N TRP A 176 13.19 -13.18 1.01
CA TRP A 176 13.31 -14.21 2.05
C TRP A 176 12.51 -15.45 1.64
N ASP A 177 13.10 -16.63 1.76
CA ASP A 177 12.33 -17.86 1.79
C ASP A 177 11.78 -18.06 3.21
N LEU A 178 10.48 -17.97 3.36
CA LEU A 178 9.81 -18.02 4.67
C LEU A 178 9.80 -19.43 5.30
N ARG A 179 10.05 -20.48 4.52
CA ARG A 179 10.17 -21.87 5.02
C ARG A 179 11.55 -22.14 5.62
N SER A 180 12.60 -21.84 4.84
CA SER A 180 13.98 -22.01 5.32
C SER A 180 14.44 -20.88 6.23
N ARG A 181 13.70 -19.71 6.20
CA ARG A 181 14.03 -18.47 6.91
C ARG A 181 15.33 -17.83 6.44
N GLU A 182 15.71 -18.08 5.20
CA GLU A 182 16.97 -17.64 4.63
C GLU A 182 16.77 -16.43 3.70
N LEU A 183 17.76 -15.55 3.70
CA LEU A 183 17.86 -14.46 2.75
C LEU A 183 18.28 -15.04 1.38
N THR A 184 17.44 -14.84 0.36
CA THR A 184 17.67 -15.39 -0.98
C THR A 184 18.24 -14.37 -1.96
N LYS A 185 17.90 -13.08 -1.81
CA LYS A 185 18.35 -12.02 -2.70
C LYS A 185 18.34 -10.67 -1.98
N THR A 186 19.31 -9.81 -2.35
CA THR A 186 19.33 -8.40 -1.93
C THR A 186 19.60 -7.51 -3.14
N ILE A 187 18.85 -6.40 -3.23
CA ILE A 187 19.15 -5.28 -4.11
C ILE A 187 19.43 -4.08 -3.22
N ALA A 188 20.55 -3.37 -3.49
CA ALA A 188 20.94 -2.17 -2.77
C ALA A 188 20.74 -0.92 -3.63
N TYR A 189 20.21 0.12 -3.02
CA TYR A 189 19.96 1.45 -3.59
C TYR A 189 20.84 2.47 -2.90
N SER A 190 21.12 3.58 -3.59
CA SER A 190 21.91 4.69 -3.03
C SER A 190 21.15 5.49 -1.97
N ASP A 191 19.84 5.52 -2.09
CA ASP A 191 18.94 6.29 -1.23
C ASP A 191 18.04 5.36 -0.41
N PRO A 192 17.53 5.80 0.75
CA PRO A 192 16.54 5.06 1.51
C PRO A 192 15.29 4.73 0.68
N ILE A 193 14.71 3.56 0.93
CA ILE A 193 13.43 3.20 0.31
C ILE A 193 12.31 4.01 0.97
N THR A 194 11.53 4.71 0.17
CA THR A 194 10.38 5.48 0.66
C THR A 194 9.10 4.65 0.68
N SER A 195 8.89 3.82 -0.36
CA SER A 195 7.73 2.93 -0.48
C SER A 195 8.11 1.70 -1.30
N MET A 196 7.47 0.58 -1.00
CA MET A 196 7.47 -0.63 -1.82
C MET A 196 6.08 -1.27 -1.74
N GLU A 197 5.44 -1.43 -2.90
CA GLU A 197 4.12 -2.05 -3.01
C GLU A 197 4.14 -3.19 -4.02
N LEU A 198 3.33 -4.22 -3.75
CA LEU A 198 3.14 -5.36 -4.65
C LEU A 198 1.90 -5.14 -5.51
N SER A 199 2.09 -5.07 -6.80
CA SER A 199 1.00 -5.20 -7.75
C SER A 199 0.75 -6.69 -8.04
N LEU A 200 -0.27 -7.23 -7.40
CA LEU A 200 -0.63 -8.66 -7.54
C LEU A 200 -0.90 -9.06 -8.99
N PRO A 201 -1.69 -8.31 -9.79
CA PRO A 201 -1.96 -8.71 -11.17
C PRO A 201 -0.71 -8.73 -12.07
N THR A 202 0.22 -7.79 -11.84
CA THR A 202 1.44 -7.69 -12.66
C THR A 202 2.60 -8.53 -12.13
N GLN A 203 2.48 -9.07 -10.92
CA GLN A 203 3.56 -9.76 -10.19
C GLN A 203 4.86 -8.91 -10.13
N ARG A 204 4.68 -7.60 -9.95
CA ARG A 204 5.79 -6.64 -9.83
C ARG A 204 5.75 -5.92 -8.50
N LEU A 205 6.93 -5.67 -7.97
CA LEU A 205 7.13 -4.70 -6.89
C LEU A 205 7.40 -3.33 -7.51
N VAL A 206 6.72 -2.33 -7.02
CA VAL A 206 6.96 -0.92 -7.34
C VAL A 206 7.71 -0.31 -6.17
N VAL A 207 8.96 0.06 -6.42
CA VAL A 207 9.88 0.56 -5.39
C VAL A 207 10.20 2.02 -5.67
N THR A 208 10.12 2.87 -4.65
CA THR A 208 10.54 4.27 -4.72
C THR A 208 11.74 4.50 -3.80
N SER A 209 12.80 5.12 -4.34
CA SER A 209 14.03 5.44 -3.62
C SER A 209 14.63 6.74 -4.16
N GLY A 210 14.78 7.76 -3.32
CA GLY A 210 15.22 9.08 -3.76
C GLY A 210 14.29 9.62 -4.85
N LYS A 211 14.80 9.85 -6.06
CA LYS A 211 14.03 10.26 -7.24
C LYS A 211 13.66 9.10 -8.18
N ASN A 212 14.02 7.89 -7.82
CA ASN A 212 13.84 6.74 -8.69
C ASN A 212 12.53 6.01 -8.38
N VAL A 213 11.91 5.49 -9.44
CA VAL A 213 10.82 4.53 -9.41
C VAL A 213 11.28 3.30 -10.16
N GLU A 214 11.21 2.15 -9.52
CA GLU A 214 11.61 0.88 -10.12
C GLU A 214 10.47 -0.12 -10.09
N PHE A 215 10.31 -0.82 -11.21
CA PHE A 215 9.38 -1.93 -11.38
C PHE A 215 10.19 -3.21 -11.47
N ILE A 216 10.27 -3.94 -10.36
CA ILE A 216 11.08 -5.15 -10.26
C ILE A 216 10.19 -6.39 -10.16
N PRO A 217 10.66 -7.55 -10.65
CA PRO A 217 9.91 -8.79 -10.50
C PRO A 217 9.70 -9.12 -9.01
N ALA A 218 8.48 -9.49 -8.65
CA ALA A 218 8.18 -9.89 -7.28
C ALA A 218 8.90 -11.18 -6.88
N LEU A 219 9.02 -12.13 -7.82
CA LEU A 219 9.79 -13.36 -7.64
C LEU A 219 11.13 -13.28 -8.38
N PRO A 220 12.26 -13.71 -7.76
CA PRO A 220 13.60 -13.58 -8.34
C PRO A 220 13.80 -14.24 -9.71
N HIS A 221 13.02 -15.26 -10.03
CA HIS A 221 13.18 -16.10 -11.23
C HIS A 221 12.05 -15.95 -12.24
N SER A 222 11.20 -14.90 -12.15
CA SER A 222 10.01 -14.73 -12.98
C SER A 222 10.27 -14.34 -14.44
N GLY A 223 11.51 -14.14 -14.87
CA GLY A 223 11.85 -13.78 -16.25
C GLY A 223 11.48 -12.34 -16.67
N HIS A 224 10.85 -11.58 -15.81
CA HIS A 224 10.53 -10.17 -16.05
C HIS A 224 11.76 -9.27 -15.86
N ASN A 225 11.94 -8.32 -16.77
CA ASN A 225 13.03 -7.36 -16.66
C ASN A 225 12.69 -6.26 -15.63
N THR A 226 13.70 -5.81 -14.91
CA THR A 226 13.64 -4.60 -14.10
C THR A 226 13.53 -3.38 -15.02
N HIS A 227 12.63 -2.46 -14.68
CA HIS A 227 12.49 -1.18 -15.35
C HIS A 227 12.68 -0.07 -14.33
N SER A 228 13.63 0.81 -14.56
CA SER A 228 14.01 1.90 -13.65
C SER A 228 13.85 3.24 -14.33
N LEU A 229 13.29 4.21 -13.61
CA LEU A 229 13.05 5.57 -14.07
C LEU A 229 13.51 6.56 -13.00
N THR A 230 14.10 7.66 -13.45
CA THR A 230 14.44 8.80 -12.57
C THR A 230 13.52 9.97 -12.86
N LEU A 231 12.78 10.39 -11.85
CA LEU A 231 11.85 11.52 -11.93
C LEU A 231 12.54 12.83 -11.60
N ARG A 232 11.88 13.95 -11.89
CA ARG A 232 12.38 15.30 -11.57
C ARG A 232 12.27 15.64 -10.07
N TYR A 233 11.42 14.93 -9.33
CA TYR A 233 11.12 15.08 -7.92
C TYR A 233 11.25 13.73 -7.20
N ALA A 234 11.23 13.73 -5.88
CA ALA A 234 11.24 12.51 -5.08
C ALA A 234 9.79 12.03 -4.82
N PRO A 235 9.37 10.88 -5.37
CA PRO A 235 8.06 10.32 -5.09
C PRO A 235 7.99 9.77 -3.66
N SER A 236 6.85 9.95 -3.00
CA SER A 236 6.55 9.35 -1.70
C SER A 236 6.12 7.89 -1.85
N SER A 237 5.38 7.63 -2.91
CA SER A 237 4.81 6.33 -3.25
C SER A 237 4.53 6.29 -4.76
N ALA A 238 4.48 5.10 -5.32
CA ALA A 238 4.12 4.89 -6.72
C ALA A 238 3.31 3.61 -6.87
N SER A 239 2.38 3.59 -7.84
CA SER A 239 1.58 2.41 -8.18
C SER A 239 1.45 2.28 -9.69
N ILE A 240 1.62 1.07 -10.21
CA ILE A 240 1.51 0.75 -11.63
C ILE A 240 0.09 0.34 -11.98
N HIS A 241 -0.38 0.72 -13.18
CA HIS A 241 -1.67 0.26 -13.68
C HIS A 241 -1.68 -1.28 -13.79
N PRO A 242 -2.61 -1.97 -13.08
CA PRO A 242 -2.52 -3.41 -12.87
C PRO A 242 -2.75 -4.25 -14.14
N ILE A 243 -3.48 -3.74 -15.12
CA ILE A 243 -3.85 -4.45 -16.34
C ILE A 243 -2.99 -4.00 -17.53
N LEU A 244 -3.03 -2.69 -17.86
CA LEU A 244 -2.38 -2.16 -19.07
C LEU A 244 -0.87 -2.04 -18.92
N GLN A 245 -0.37 -1.82 -17.71
CA GLN A 245 1.06 -1.61 -17.39
C GLN A 245 1.73 -0.49 -18.24
N ASP A 246 0.93 0.36 -18.87
CA ASP A 246 1.38 1.44 -19.76
C ASP A 246 1.64 2.75 -19.03
N ARG A 247 1.22 2.84 -17.75
CA ARG A 247 1.28 4.02 -16.91
C ARG A 247 1.42 3.67 -15.44
N PHE A 248 1.85 4.66 -14.66
CA PHE A 248 1.89 4.60 -13.21
C PHE A 248 1.53 5.97 -12.61
N VAL A 249 1.11 5.96 -11.35
CA VAL A 249 0.81 7.17 -10.58
C VAL A 249 1.79 7.32 -9.44
N THR A 250 2.04 8.57 -9.04
CA THR A 250 2.93 8.91 -7.93
C THR A 250 2.32 9.99 -7.06
N GLY A 251 2.61 9.90 -5.75
CA GLY A 251 2.47 11.00 -4.81
C GLY A 251 3.82 11.69 -4.58
N SER A 252 3.81 12.81 -3.88
CA SER A 252 5.03 13.54 -3.52
C SER A 252 4.93 14.09 -2.10
N MET A 253 6.04 14.04 -1.35
CA MET A 253 6.17 14.66 -0.04
C MET A 253 6.48 16.17 -0.14
N SER A 254 6.88 16.65 -1.30
CA SER A 254 7.30 18.03 -1.52
C SER A 254 6.17 18.94 -1.98
N ASP A 255 5.08 18.35 -2.45
CA ASP A 255 3.90 19.07 -2.94
C ASP A 255 2.61 18.26 -2.73
N GLU A 256 1.48 18.85 -3.08
CA GLU A 256 0.13 18.31 -2.90
C GLU A 256 -0.43 17.62 -4.16
N TRP A 257 0.42 17.28 -5.13
CA TRP A 257 -0.03 16.83 -6.44
C TRP A 257 0.13 15.32 -6.61
N VAL A 258 -0.87 14.74 -7.27
CA VAL A 258 -0.81 13.39 -7.81
C VAL A 258 -0.43 13.48 -9.28
N ARG A 259 0.56 12.71 -9.71
CA ARG A 259 1.05 12.72 -11.09
C ARG A 259 0.85 11.40 -11.77
N VAL A 260 0.41 11.45 -13.01
CA VAL A 260 0.28 10.30 -13.89
C VAL A 260 1.42 10.31 -14.89
N HIS A 261 2.16 9.23 -14.96
CA HIS A 261 3.26 9.03 -15.89
C HIS A 261 2.99 7.89 -16.86
N SER A 262 3.52 7.99 -18.07
CA SER A 262 3.67 6.81 -18.93
C SER A 262 4.74 5.88 -18.34
N ILE A 263 4.71 4.61 -18.71
CA ILE A 263 5.74 3.64 -18.27
C ILE A 263 7.16 4.05 -18.70
N ASN A 264 7.30 4.94 -19.69
CA ASN A 264 8.58 5.49 -20.13
C ASN A 264 9.02 6.72 -19.30
N GLY A 265 8.26 7.13 -18.29
CA GLY A 265 8.59 8.24 -17.40
C GLY A 265 8.10 9.62 -17.88
N GLU A 266 7.39 9.71 -19.01
CA GLU A 266 6.78 10.96 -19.46
C GLU A 266 5.60 11.32 -18.55
N GLU A 267 5.59 12.54 -18.01
CA GLU A 267 4.48 13.07 -17.22
C GLU A 267 3.30 13.37 -18.13
N ARG A 268 2.19 12.63 -17.97
CA ARG A 268 0.97 12.76 -18.77
C ARG A 268 -0.02 13.73 -18.16
N ASP A 269 -0.15 13.71 -16.84
CA ASP A 269 -1.12 14.56 -16.14
C ASP A 269 -0.65 14.92 -14.73
N VAL A 270 -1.10 16.07 -14.24
CA VAL A 270 -0.85 16.57 -12.88
C VAL A 270 -2.18 16.95 -12.26
N LEU A 271 -2.58 16.16 -11.28
CA LEU A 271 -3.88 16.29 -10.63
C LEU A 271 -3.74 17.05 -9.33
N LYS A 272 -4.50 18.14 -9.24
CA LYS A 272 -4.53 19.04 -8.10
C LYS A 272 -5.85 18.84 -7.35
N GLY A 273 -5.77 18.86 -6.04
CA GLY A 273 -6.98 18.71 -5.24
C GLY A 273 -6.69 18.54 -3.76
N HIS A 274 -5.63 17.84 -3.38
CA HIS A 274 -5.19 17.79 -2.00
C HIS A 274 -4.67 19.16 -1.52
N HIS A 275 -4.71 19.37 -0.21
CA HIS A 275 -4.24 20.58 0.47
C HIS A 275 -3.01 20.30 1.34
N GLY A 276 -2.29 19.24 1.05
CA GLY A 276 -1.06 18.84 1.72
C GLY A 276 -0.35 17.73 0.97
N PRO A 277 0.89 17.39 1.37
CA PRO A 277 1.69 16.33 0.75
C PRO A 277 0.92 15.01 0.58
N VAL A 278 1.14 14.34 -0.54
CA VAL A 278 0.53 13.04 -0.84
C VAL A 278 1.48 11.93 -0.38
N HIS A 279 1.05 11.15 0.62
CA HIS A 279 1.87 10.12 1.23
C HIS A 279 1.81 8.78 0.51
N CYS A 280 0.65 8.42 0.02
CA CYS A 280 0.40 7.12 -0.61
C CYS A 280 -0.52 7.23 -1.81
N VAL A 281 -0.27 6.37 -2.79
CA VAL A 281 -1.12 6.20 -3.97
C VAL A 281 -1.22 4.72 -4.30
N GLU A 282 -2.39 4.26 -4.76
CA GLU A 282 -2.59 2.88 -5.20
C GLU A 282 -3.66 2.82 -6.30
N PHE A 283 -3.40 2.03 -7.34
CA PHE A 283 -4.42 1.69 -8.34
C PHE A 283 -5.42 0.69 -7.77
N SER A 284 -6.69 0.85 -8.12
CA SER A 284 -7.69 -0.19 -7.91
C SER A 284 -7.33 -1.45 -8.72
N PRO A 285 -7.73 -2.63 -8.27
CA PRO A 285 -7.34 -3.89 -8.91
C PRO A 285 -7.89 -4.07 -10.33
N ASP A 286 -8.97 -3.37 -10.69
CA ASP A 286 -9.53 -3.29 -12.04
C ASP A 286 -8.84 -2.24 -12.94
N GLY A 287 -7.98 -1.40 -12.37
CA GLY A 287 -7.27 -0.33 -13.08
C GLY A 287 -8.13 0.86 -13.49
N GLU A 288 -9.41 0.86 -13.16
CA GLU A 288 -10.36 1.89 -13.60
C GLU A 288 -10.26 3.17 -12.78
N MET A 289 -9.66 3.09 -11.59
CA MET A 289 -9.41 4.22 -10.72
C MET A 289 -8.09 4.06 -9.95
N TYR A 290 -7.70 5.09 -9.24
CA TYR A 290 -6.63 5.06 -8.25
C TYR A 290 -6.97 5.97 -7.07
N ALA A 291 -6.48 5.59 -5.90
CA ALA A 291 -6.64 6.33 -4.67
C ALA A 291 -5.37 7.11 -4.33
N SER A 292 -5.51 8.25 -3.69
CA SER A 292 -4.42 9.00 -3.06
C SER A 292 -4.78 9.39 -1.64
N GLY A 293 -3.82 9.29 -0.73
CA GLY A 293 -3.96 9.69 0.68
C GLY A 293 -2.94 10.77 1.04
N SER A 294 -3.40 11.80 1.73
CA SER A 294 -2.62 13.01 1.98
C SER A 294 -2.51 13.39 3.45
N GLU A 295 -1.59 14.32 3.71
CA GLU A 295 -1.43 15.02 4.99
C GLU A 295 -2.70 15.79 5.39
N ASP A 296 -3.55 16.18 4.43
CA ASP A 296 -4.82 16.86 4.67
C ASP A 296 -5.91 15.98 5.30
N GLY A 297 -5.61 14.69 5.53
CA GLY A 297 -6.55 13.73 6.13
C GLY A 297 -7.62 13.22 5.18
N THR A 298 -7.55 13.55 3.89
CA THR A 298 -8.51 13.09 2.89
C THR A 298 -7.93 11.98 2.01
N ILE A 299 -8.82 11.11 1.57
CA ILE A 299 -8.58 10.16 0.50
C ILE A 299 -9.31 10.68 -0.74
N ARG A 300 -8.64 10.66 -1.87
CA ARG A 300 -9.24 11.02 -3.16
C ARG A 300 -9.19 9.85 -4.11
N LEU A 301 -10.33 9.59 -4.76
CA LEU A 301 -10.47 8.58 -5.81
C LEU A 301 -10.51 9.29 -7.15
N TRP A 302 -9.63 8.89 -8.05
CA TRP A 302 -9.42 9.50 -9.36
C TRP A 302 -9.75 8.50 -10.45
N GLN A 303 -10.42 8.94 -11.51
CA GLN A 303 -10.66 8.12 -12.69
C GLN A 303 -9.38 7.94 -13.49
N THR A 304 -9.08 6.72 -13.90
CA THR A 304 -7.98 6.44 -14.84
C THR A 304 -8.27 7.01 -16.23
N THR A 305 -9.54 6.96 -16.66
CA THR A 305 -10.01 7.54 -17.93
C THR A 305 -11.10 8.56 -17.63
N PRO A 306 -10.79 9.88 -17.64
CA PRO A 306 -11.78 10.92 -17.37
C PRO A 306 -12.97 10.84 -18.31
N GLY A 307 -14.18 10.94 -17.74
CA GLY A 307 -15.45 10.92 -18.51
C GLY A 307 -15.99 9.53 -18.81
N LYS A 308 -15.31 8.45 -18.45
CA LYS A 308 -15.89 7.11 -18.45
C LYS A 308 -16.89 6.99 -17.29
N THR A 309 -18.09 6.51 -17.56
CA THR A 309 -19.12 6.35 -16.53
C THR A 309 -18.87 5.06 -15.73
N TYR A 310 -18.47 5.22 -14.47
CA TYR A 310 -18.31 4.10 -13.51
C TYR A 310 -19.50 4.00 -12.54
N GLY A 311 -20.61 4.66 -12.82
CA GLY A 311 -21.69 4.78 -11.85
C GLY A 311 -21.42 5.77 -10.71
N LEU A 312 -20.16 6.04 -10.37
CA LEU A 312 -19.74 6.95 -9.31
C LEU A 312 -19.74 8.43 -9.72
N TRP A 313 -19.53 8.71 -11.01
CA TRP A 313 -19.45 10.05 -11.58
C TRP A 313 -20.62 10.30 -12.53
N GLN A 314 -21.80 9.79 -12.24
CA GLN A 314 -23.00 10.19 -12.97
C GLN A 314 -23.26 11.66 -12.66
N GLY A 315 -22.91 12.52 -13.61
CA GLY A 315 -23.32 13.90 -13.56
C GLY A 315 -24.84 13.94 -13.42
N THR A 316 -25.35 14.65 -12.44
CA THR A 316 -26.75 15.02 -12.40
C THR A 316 -27.08 15.70 -13.73
N SER A 317 -27.73 14.95 -14.63
CA SER A 317 -28.37 15.57 -15.78
C SER A 317 -29.44 16.50 -15.17
N THR A 318 -29.12 17.80 -15.08
CA THR A 318 -30.10 18.83 -14.87
C THR A 318 -31.03 18.79 -16.09
N ASN A 319 -32.08 18.00 -16.00
CA ASN A 319 -33.23 18.18 -16.90
C ASN A 319 -33.79 19.56 -16.59
N GLY A 320 -33.40 20.51 -17.45
CA GLY A 320 -34.08 21.78 -17.53
C GLY A 320 -35.51 21.53 -17.99
N HIS A 321 -36.46 21.96 -17.20
CA HIS A 321 -37.77 22.37 -17.61
C HIS A 321 -37.87 23.88 -17.45
#